data_6e0c61b12d7cc54e6f7dff6b98b39a4d
#
_entry.id   6e0c61b12d7cc54e6f7dff6b98b39a4d
#
_cell.length_a   1.000
_cell.length_b   1.000
_cell.length_c   1.000
_cell.angle_alpha   90.00
_cell.angle_beta   90.00
_cell.angle_gamma   90.00
#
_symmetry.space_group_name_H-M   'P 1'
#
loop_
_entity.id
_entity.type
_entity.pdbx_description
1 polymer ?
#
loop_
_entity_poly.entity_id
_entity_poly.type
_entity_poly.pdbx_seq_one_letter_code
_entity_poly.pdbx_strand_id
1 'polypeptide(L)'
;MSIEADTIARIDATLLPQLDRHHLRLLAHCLASFREMSPDVDKALPDVALRRQWCEQQPVVADDPQFLTLLLDQLNNAAQQLEEVADTCSKAPLELSLDDLIAAAERRCRS
;
A
#
# COMPACT_ATOMS: atom_id res chain seq x y z
N MET A 1 3.89 2.97 -11.43
CA MET A 1 2.99 1.79 -11.42
C MET A 1 1.57 2.21 -11.07
N SER A 2 0.60 1.63 -11.71
CA SER A 2 -0.81 1.90 -11.42
C SER A 2 -1.49 0.61 -10.96
N ILE A 3 -2.52 0.73 -10.10
CA ILE A 3 -3.33 -0.41 -9.73
C ILE A 3 -4.34 -0.70 -10.82
N GLU A 4 -4.75 -1.95 -10.91
CA GLU A 4 -5.65 -2.39 -11.97
C GLU A 4 -7.04 -1.78 -11.82
N ALA A 5 -7.72 -1.59 -12.95
CA ALA A 5 -9.08 -1.05 -12.95
C ALA A 5 -10.04 -1.92 -12.15
N ASP A 6 -9.85 -3.24 -12.17
CA ASP A 6 -10.69 -4.16 -11.38
C ASP A 6 -10.54 -3.91 -9.88
N THR A 7 -9.32 -3.62 -9.42
CA THR A 7 -9.06 -3.31 -8.02
C THR A 7 -9.82 -2.05 -7.63
N ILE A 8 -9.74 -1.00 -8.45
CA ILE A 8 -10.44 0.26 -8.18
C ILE A 8 -11.94 0.02 -8.16
N ALA A 9 -12.47 -0.74 -9.12
CA ALA A 9 -13.90 -1.03 -9.20
C ALA A 9 -14.40 -1.78 -7.97
N ARG A 10 -13.64 -2.75 -7.47
CA ARG A 10 -14.01 -3.50 -6.27
C ARG A 10 -14.03 -2.61 -5.03
N ILE A 11 -13.07 -1.71 -4.91
CA ILE A 11 -13.03 -0.76 -3.79
C ILE A 11 -14.21 0.19 -3.87
N ASP A 12 -14.51 0.72 -5.05
CA ASP A 12 -15.61 1.65 -5.24
C ASP A 12 -16.98 1.00 -5.05
N ALA A 13 -17.06 -0.32 -5.19
CA ALA A 13 -18.29 -1.07 -4.96
C ALA A 13 -18.58 -1.33 -3.48
N THR A 14 -17.62 -1.04 -2.58
CA THR A 14 -17.84 -1.20 -1.14
C THR A 14 -18.77 -0.11 -0.62
N LEU A 15 -19.37 -0.36 0.55
CA LEU A 15 -20.23 0.62 1.22
C LEU A 15 -19.44 1.56 2.13
N LEU A 16 -18.13 1.57 1.99
CA LEU A 16 -17.26 2.44 2.79
C LEU A 16 -17.45 3.91 2.41
N PRO A 17 -17.27 4.84 3.38
CA PRO A 17 -17.26 6.25 3.06
C PRO A 17 -16.18 6.60 2.04
N GLN A 18 -16.39 7.68 1.29
CA GLN A 18 -15.50 8.07 0.21
C GLN A 18 -14.04 8.21 0.67
N LEU A 19 -13.83 8.80 1.84
CA LEU A 19 -12.48 8.99 2.37
C LEU A 19 -11.79 7.65 2.65
N ASP A 20 -12.54 6.69 3.19
CA ASP A 20 -12.01 5.36 3.46
C ASP A 20 -11.70 4.60 2.18
N ARG A 21 -12.53 4.76 1.14
CA ARG A 21 -12.26 4.16 -0.17
C ARG A 21 -11.00 4.74 -0.78
N HIS A 22 -10.80 6.04 -0.65
CA HIS A 22 -9.59 6.71 -1.13
C HIS A 22 -8.35 6.16 -0.42
N HIS A 23 -8.43 6.04 0.90
CA HIS A 23 -7.34 5.50 1.71
C HIS A 23 -7.03 4.05 1.33
N LEU A 24 -8.07 3.26 1.10
CA LEU A 24 -7.93 1.86 0.71
C LEU A 24 -7.24 1.72 -0.66
N ARG A 25 -7.59 2.58 -1.62
CA ARG A 25 -6.91 2.60 -2.91
C ARG A 25 -5.42 2.93 -2.76
N LEU A 26 -5.12 3.86 -1.85
CA LEU A 26 -3.74 4.24 -1.58
C LEU A 26 -2.94 3.06 -1.01
N LEU A 27 -3.51 2.34 -0.05
CA LEU A 27 -2.87 1.15 0.51
C LEU A 27 -2.66 0.07 -0.53
N ALA A 28 -3.65 -0.17 -1.39
CA ALA A 28 -3.55 -1.17 -2.46
C ALA A 28 -2.43 -0.80 -3.44
N HIS A 29 -2.33 0.47 -3.77
CA HIS A 29 -1.28 0.97 -4.65
C HIS A 29 0.10 0.78 -4.02
N CYS A 30 0.25 1.13 -2.75
CA CYS A 30 1.51 0.97 -2.04
C CYS A 30 1.91 -0.50 -1.92
N LEU A 31 0.94 -1.38 -1.66
CA LEU A 31 1.20 -2.81 -1.59
C LEU A 31 1.75 -3.34 -2.91
N ALA A 32 1.16 -2.90 -4.04
CA ALA A 32 1.65 -3.28 -5.36
C ALA A 32 3.08 -2.78 -5.59
N SER A 33 3.38 -1.56 -5.13
CA SER A 33 4.73 -0.99 -5.23
C SER A 33 5.74 -1.79 -4.40
N PHE A 34 5.36 -2.19 -3.18
CA PHE A 34 6.23 -3.00 -2.33
C PHE A 34 6.53 -4.37 -2.94
N ARG A 35 5.55 -4.99 -3.58
CA ARG A 35 5.76 -6.26 -4.29
C ARG A 35 6.73 -6.11 -5.45
N GLU A 36 6.68 -4.98 -6.12
CA GLU A 36 7.60 -4.68 -7.21
C GLU A 36 9.03 -4.48 -6.71
N MET A 37 9.19 -3.83 -5.55
CA MET A 37 10.51 -3.58 -4.96
C MET A 37 11.18 -4.86 -4.48
N SER A 38 10.41 -5.79 -3.96
CA SER A 38 10.93 -6.95 -3.25
C SER A 38 10.30 -8.23 -3.78
N PRO A 39 10.89 -8.83 -4.82
CA PRO A 39 10.40 -10.08 -5.38
C PRO A 39 10.75 -11.32 -4.54
N ASP A 40 11.12 -11.13 -3.29
CA ASP A 40 11.61 -12.20 -2.42
C ASP A 40 10.52 -13.17 -1.98
N VAL A 41 10.98 -14.37 -1.62
CA VAL A 41 10.11 -15.43 -1.17
C VAL A 41 9.55 -15.21 0.23
N ASP A 42 10.19 -14.36 1.01
CA ASP A 42 9.79 -14.07 2.40
C ASP A 42 8.46 -13.33 2.50
N LYS A 43 8.09 -12.59 1.46
CA LYS A 43 6.91 -11.76 1.44
C LYS A 43 6.91 -10.67 2.52
N ALA A 44 8.07 -10.38 3.08
CA ALA A 44 8.24 -9.28 4.03
C ALA A 44 8.33 -7.95 3.30
N LEU A 45 7.96 -6.88 3.99
CA LEU A 45 8.08 -5.54 3.42
C LEU A 45 9.53 -5.17 3.15
N PRO A 46 9.83 -4.47 2.05
CA PRO A 46 11.17 -3.96 1.80
C PRO A 46 11.55 -2.95 2.90
N ASP A 47 12.82 -2.93 3.29
CA ASP A 47 13.29 -2.02 4.34
C ASP A 47 13.31 -0.57 3.85
N VAL A 48 13.60 0.36 4.77
CA VAL A 48 13.56 1.80 4.48
C VAL A 48 14.56 2.16 3.39
N ALA A 49 15.75 1.56 3.39
CA ALA A 49 16.78 1.84 2.40
C ALA A 49 16.31 1.45 0.99
N LEU A 50 15.69 0.30 0.87
CA LEU A 50 15.16 -0.17 -0.42
C LEU A 50 13.99 0.69 -0.88
N ARG A 51 13.10 1.09 0.04
CA ARG A 51 11.99 2.00 -0.27
C ARG A 51 12.51 3.34 -0.79
N ARG A 52 13.53 3.89 -0.15
CA ARG A 52 14.13 5.15 -0.56
C ARG A 52 14.75 5.03 -1.95
N GLN A 53 15.48 3.97 -2.21
CA GLN A 53 16.09 3.73 -3.51
C GLN A 53 15.05 3.68 -4.61
N TRP A 54 13.94 2.97 -4.37
CA TRP A 54 12.85 2.90 -5.33
C TRP A 54 12.23 4.27 -5.59
N CYS A 55 12.02 5.07 -4.53
CA CYS A 55 11.48 6.43 -4.67
C CYS A 55 12.40 7.30 -5.52
N GLU A 56 13.71 7.21 -5.31
CA GLU A 56 14.67 8.01 -6.05
C GLU A 56 14.65 7.71 -7.56
N GLN A 57 14.20 6.52 -7.94
CA GLN A 57 14.12 6.11 -9.33
C GLN A 57 12.81 6.53 -10.01
N GLN A 58 11.86 7.09 -9.27
CA GLN A 58 10.59 7.47 -9.86
C GLN A 58 10.71 8.77 -10.64
N PRO A 59 10.05 8.88 -11.83
CA PRO A 59 10.15 10.09 -12.66
C PRO A 59 9.72 11.36 -11.95
N VAL A 60 8.70 11.29 -11.08
CA VAL A 60 8.22 12.46 -10.35
C VAL A 60 9.30 13.01 -9.41
N VAL A 61 10.12 12.13 -8.82
CA VAL A 61 11.22 12.53 -7.94
C VAL A 61 12.40 13.05 -8.75
N ALA A 62 12.66 12.46 -9.92
CA ALA A 62 13.70 12.93 -10.81
C ALA A 62 13.42 14.35 -11.30
N ASP A 63 12.15 14.66 -11.58
CA ASP A 63 11.74 15.98 -12.02
C ASP A 63 11.75 17.02 -10.88
N ASP A 64 11.37 16.59 -9.67
CA ASP A 64 11.31 17.47 -8.50
C ASP A 64 11.71 16.68 -7.25
N PRO A 65 12.99 16.80 -6.83
CA PRO A 65 13.50 16.03 -5.69
C PRO A 65 12.77 16.29 -4.38
N GLN A 66 11.99 17.37 -4.27
CA GLN A 66 11.22 17.63 -3.06
C GLN A 66 10.12 16.58 -2.84
N PHE A 67 9.69 15.90 -3.90
CA PHE A 67 8.71 14.83 -3.78
C PHE A 67 9.27 13.57 -3.12
N LEU A 68 10.59 13.45 -3.00
CA LEU A 68 11.19 12.27 -2.35
C LEU A 68 10.67 12.08 -0.94
N THR A 69 10.69 13.14 -0.13
CA THR A 69 10.23 13.08 1.25
C THR A 69 8.76 12.72 1.33
N LEU A 70 7.93 13.36 0.51
CA LEU A 70 6.49 13.09 0.50
C LEU A 70 6.19 11.65 0.11
N LEU A 71 6.82 11.16 -0.94
CA LEU A 71 6.58 9.79 -1.41
C LEU A 71 7.08 8.77 -0.39
N LEU A 72 8.27 9.00 0.18
CA LEU A 72 8.84 8.09 1.17
C LEU A 72 7.98 8.05 2.44
N ASP A 73 7.50 9.20 2.92
CA ASP A 73 6.62 9.26 4.08
C ASP A 73 5.32 8.50 3.83
N GLN A 74 4.76 8.63 2.63
CA GLN A 74 3.56 7.90 2.24
C GLN A 74 3.80 6.38 2.27
N LEU A 75 4.91 5.92 1.73
CA LEU A 75 5.26 4.51 1.75
C LEU A 75 5.50 3.99 3.17
N ASN A 76 6.16 4.80 4.01
CA ASN A 76 6.42 4.41 5.39
C ASN A 76 5.13 4.27 6.20
N ASN A 77 4.19 5.18 6.01
CA ASN A 77 2.88 5.10 6.66
C ASN A 77 2.09 3.88 6.18
N ALA A 78 2.11 3.63 4.88
CA ALA A 78 1.45 2.47 4.31
C ALA A 78 2.07 1.17 4.83
N ALA A 79 3.39 1.13 4.94
CA ALA A 79 4.10 -0.05 5.45
C ALA A 79 3.63 -0.39 6.87
N GLN A 80 3.51 0.62 7.73
CA GLN A 80 3.05 0.41 9.11
C GLN A 80 1.63 -0.16 9.12
N GLN A 81 0.74 0.40 8.32
CA GLN A 81 -0.64 -0.07 8.27
C GLN A 81 -0.75 -1.48 7.70
N LEU A 82 0.05 -1.80 6.68
CA LEU A 82 0.06 -3.14 6.10
C LEU A 82 0.58 -4.17 7.09
N GLU A 83 1.57 -3.81 7.92
CA GLU A 83 2.05 -4.70 8.97
C GLU A 83 0.96 -4.98 10.00
N GLU A 84 0.18 -3.97 10.40
CA GLU A 84 -0.92 -4.14 11.33
C GLU A 84 -1.99 -5.08 10.77
N VAL A 85 -2.35 -4.91 9.50
CA VAL A 85 -3.32 -5.78 8.84
C VAL A 85 -2.77 -7.21 8.74
N ALA A 86 -1.50 -7.33 8.39
CA ALA A 86 -0.84 -8.65 8.26
C ALA A 86 -0.85 -9.40 9.59
N ASP A 87 -0.55 -8.70 10.70
CA ASP A 87 -0.59 -9.30 12.02
C ASP A 87 -1.99 -9.80 12.37
N THR A 88 -3.01 -9.02 12.05
CA THR A 88 -4.40 -9.38 12.30
C THR A 88 -4.81 -10.61 11.47
N CYS A 89 -4.31 -10.71 10.25
CA CYS A 89 -4.62 -11.82 9.34
C CYS A 89 -3.70 -13.02 9.50
N SER A 90 -2.67 -12.92 10.32
CA SER A 90 -1.63 -13.96 10.49
C SER A 90 -0.97 -14.31 9.16
N LYS A 91 -0.65 -13.28 8.38
CA LYS A 91 0.01 -13.40 7.09
C LYS A 91 1.25 -12.53 7.02
N ALA A 92 2.14 -12.83 6.07
CA ALA A 92 3.22 -11.91 5.74
C ALA A 92 2.63 -10.71 4.98
N PRO A 93 3.19 -9.49 5.13
CA PRO A 93 2.60 -8.29 4.53
C PRO A 93 2.37 -8.37 3.02
N LEU A 94 3.32 -8.93 2.27
CA LEU A 94 3.17 -9.00 0.81
C LEU A 94 2.26 -10.13 0.34
N GLU A 95 1.75 -10.93 1.27
CA GLU A 95 0.75 -11.96 0.99
C GLU A 95 -0.68 -11.45 1.16
N LEU A 96 -0.84 -10.22 1.63
CA LEU A 96 -2.17 -9.64 1.81
C LEU A 96 -2.89 -9.50 0.48
N SER A 97 -4.17 -9.89 0.47
CA SER A 97 -5.02 -9.73 -0.71
C SER A 97 -5.83 -8.45 -0.60
N LEU A 98 -6.45 -8.07 -1.72
CA LEU A 98 -7.38 -6.94 -1.70
C LEU A 98 -8.53 -7.20 -0.73
N ASP A 99 -9.02 -8.43 -0.65
CA ASP A 99 -10.09 -8.80 0.28
C ASP A 99 -9.66 -8.58 1.74
N ASP A 100 -8.40 -8.88 2.07
CA ASP A 100 -7.86 -8.63 3.40
C ASP A 100 -7.89 -7.14 3.74
N LEU A 101 -7.51 -6.29 2.79
CA LEU A 101 -7.50 -4.84 2.97
C LEU A 101 -8.91 -4.30 3.11
N ILE A 102 -9.84 -4.78 2.30
CA ILE A 102 -11.25 -4.37 2.36
C ILE A 102 -11.84 -4.76 3.71
N ALA A 103 -11.62 -5.99 4.16
CA ALA A 103 -12.14 -6.46 5.44
C ALA A 103 -11.59 -5.64 6.60
N ALA A 104 -10.31 -5.29 6.57
CA ALA A 104 -9.68 -4.46 7.59
C ALA A 104 -10.31 -3.07 7.65
N ALA A 105 -10.54 -2.46 6.48
CA ALA A 105 -11.17 -1.14 6.40
C ALA A 105 -12.61 -1.18 6.92
N GLU A 106 -13.36 -2.22 6.59
CA GLU A 106 -14.73 -2.38 7.06
C GLU A 106 -14.80 -2.57 8.58
N ARG A 107 -13.88 -3.34 9.15
CA ARG A 107 -13.79 -3.52 10.61
C ARG A 107 -13.51 -2.19 11.30
N ARG A 108 -12.61 -1.38 10.73
CA ARG A 108 -12.26 -0.08 11.31
C ARG A 108 -13.45 0.87 11.29
N CYS A 109 -14.25 0.85 10.23
CA CYS A 109 -15.44 1.70 10.13
C CYS A 109 -16.54 1.30 11.11
N ARG A 110 -16.56 0.05 11.56
CA ARG A 110 -17.57 -0.45 12.48
C ARG A 110 -17.20 -0.29 13.96
N SER A 111 -15.96 0.03 14.24
CA SER A 111 -15.49 0.14 15.62
C SER A 111 -15.65 1.55 16.19
#